data_a09c598c89e4ff11e737a01c9754e7a9
#
_entry.id   a09c598c89e4ff11e737a01c9754e7a9
#
_cell.length_a   1.000
_cell.length_b   1.000
_cell.length_c   1.000
_cell.angle_alpha   90.00
_cell.angle_beta   90.00
_cell.angle_gamma   90.00
#
_symmetry.space_group_name_H-M   'P 1'
#
loop_
_entity.id
_entity.type
_entity.pdbx_description
1 polymer ?
#
loop_
_entity_poly.entity_id
_entity_poly.type
_entity_poly.pdbx_seq_one_letter_code
_entity_poly.pdbx_strand_id
1 'polypeptide(L)'
;QTTDSLRPMENITKTTGFNVPMGNGKKVFTPMSEYLERSLDEAMMKITTGAKTYSQAIGDVIDEMTSSGVRVVDYASGRSDRIEVAARRAVMTGIAQMTDKVNEHNAKELGTDYWEVEWHLGARNTGTGYMNHQSWQGKVYSSAEMRTVCGLGEMLGFAGINCYHIRFPFIPGISKRKYTDEWLVEQN
;
A
#
# COMPACT_ATOMS: atom_id res chain seq x y z
N GLN A 1 -1.98 14.68 1.25
CA GLN A 1 -2.98 13.61 1.32
C GLN A 1 -3.06 12.95 -0.04
N THR A 2 -2.79 11.69 -0.09
CA THR A 2 -2.89 10.93 -1.33
C THR A 2 -4.29 10.33 -1.38
N THR A 3 -5.13 10.83 -2.26
CA THR A 3 -6.51 10.37 -2.49
C THR A 3 -6.62 8.86 -2.67
N ASP A 4 -5.54 8.19 -3.09
CA ASP A 4 -5.54 6.74 -3.34
C ASP A 4 -5.32 5.89 -2.08
N SER A 5 -4.70 6.43 -1.02
CA SER A 5 -4.59 5.73 0.27
C SER A 5 -5.92 5.66 1.03
N LEU A 6 -6.90 6.48 0.63
CA LEU A 6 -8.23 6.53 1.23
C LEU A 6 -9.15 5.41 0.74
N ARG A 7 -8.94 4.88 -0.47
CA ARG A 7 -9.83 3.85 -1.05
C ARG A 7 -10.04 2.59 -0.19
N PRO A 8 -9.02 2.05 0.51
CA PRO A 8 -9.26 0.95 1.44
C PRO A 8 -10.10 1.36 2.64
N MET A 9 -10.06 2.65 3.05
CA MET A 9 -10.79 3.16 4.20
C MET A 9 -12.23 3.53 3.87
N GLU A 10 -12.54 3.96 2.65
CA GLU A 10 -13.90 4.20 2.18
C GLU A 10 -14.78 2.95 2.25
N ASN A 11 -14.17 1.76 2.28
CA ASN A 11 -14.87 0.49 2.44
C ASN A 11 -15.19 0.12 3.89
N ILE A 12 -14.76 0.90 4.90
CA ILE A 12 -15.07 0.68 6.32
C ILE A 12 -16.39 1.37 6.65
N THR A 13 -17.51 0.74 6.29
CA THR A 13 -18.83 1.36 6.46
C THR A 13 -19.64 0.82 7.63
N LYS A 14 -19.29 -0.35 8.15
CA LYS A 14 -20.05 -0.99 9.23
C LYS A 14 -19.57 -0.63 10.63
N THR A 15 -18.32 -0.19 10.76
CA THR A 15 -17.77 0.23 12.04
C THR A 15 -18.14 1.69 12.28
N THR A 16 -18.95 1.93 13.31
CA THR A 16 -19.52 3.27 13.61
C THR A 16 -18.48 4.26 14.14
N GLY A 17 -17.46 3.80 14.84
CA GLY A 17 -16.42 4.64 15.43
C GLY A 17 -16.32 4.46 16.95
N PHE A 18 -15.53 5.27 17.60
CA PHE A 18 -15.28 5.22 19.04
C PHE A 18 -14.87 6.57 19.61
N ASN A 19 -14.93 6.66 20.96
CA ASN A 19 -14.56 7.88 21.66
C ASN A 19 -13.03 7.94 21.85
N VAL A 20 -12.37 8.87 21.15
CA VAL A 20 -10.94 9.14 21.29
C VAL A 20 -10.72 10.18 22.40
N PRO A 21 -9.86 9.89 23.40
CA PRO A 21 -9.52 10.87 24.43
C PRO A 21 -8.68 12.00 23.80
N MET A 22 -9.11 13.22 24.02
CA MET A 22 -8.33 14.41 23.70
C MET A 22 -7.51 14.80 24.95
N GLY A 23 -6.30 15.31 24.77
CA GLY A 23 -5.38 15.62 25.86
C GLY A 23 -5.91 16.61 26.93
N ASN A 24 -7.09 17.13 26.78
CA ASN A 24 -7.81 18.01 27.75
C ASN A 24 -8.89 17.26 28.58
N GLY A 25 -8.86 15.94 28.58
CA GLY A 25 -9.85 15.11 29.30
C GLY A 25 -11.20 14.94 28.59
N LYS A 26 -11.43 15.60 27.46
CA LYS A 26 -12.61 15.40 26.63
C LYS A 26 -12.44 14.15 25.76
N LYS A 27 -13.53 13.42 25.56
CA LYS A 27 -13.61 12.34 24.57
C LYS A 27 -14.42 12.85 23.38
N VAL A 28 -13.87 12.66 22.17
CA VAL A 28 -14.58 13.01 20.94
C VAL A 28 -14.89 11.73 20.18
N PHE A 29 -16.16 11.56 19.82
CA PHE A 29 -16.55 10.47 18.93
C PHE A 29 -15.92 10.67 17.56
N THR A 30 -15.14 9.72 17.12
CA THR A 30 -14.43 9.73 15.83
C THR A 30 -14.88 8.55 15.01
N PRO A 31 -15.36 8.74 13.78
CA PRO A 31 -15.63 7.65 12.86
C PRO A 31 -14.39 6.79 12.64
N MET A 32 -14.57 5.49 12.51
CA MET A 32 -13.45 4.55 12.36
C MET A 32 -12.56 4.88 11.16
N SER A 33 -13.17 5.27 10.04
CA SER A 33 -12.41 5.66 8.83
C SER A 33 -11.51 6.87 9.07
N GLU A 34 -12.03 7.92 9.70
CA GLU A 34 -11.29 9.14 10.03
C GLU A 34 -10.16 8.87 11.04
N TYR A 35 -10.44 8.05 12.03
CA TYR A 35 -9.43 7.66 13.02
C TYR A 35 -8.29 6.85 12.39
N LEU A 36 -8.63 5.85 11.57
CA LEU A 36 -7.65 5.06 10.84
C LEU A 36 -6.80 5.92 9.91
N GLU A 37 -7.41 6.81 9.15
CA GLU A 37 -6.71 7.73 8.26
C GLU A 37 -5.65 8.53 9.04
N ARG A 38 -6.05 9.16 10.14
CA ARG A 38 -5.14 9.97 10.95
C ARG A 38 -4.00 9.14 11.56
N SER A 39 -4.32 7.98 12.15
CA SER A 39 -3.33 7.11 12.78
C SER A 39 -2.33 6.53 11.75
N LEU A 40 -2.80 6.28 10.54
CA LEU A 40 -1.97 5.80 9.43
C LEU A 40 -1.07 6.91 8.86
N ASP A 41 -1.58 8.12 8.69
CA ASP A 41 -0.79 9.28 8.27
C ASP A 41 0.32 9.58 9.28
N GLU A 42 0.01 9.50 10.57
CA GLU A 42 1.00 9.66 11.63
C GLU A 42 2.05 8.53 11.63
N ALA A 43 1.63 7.29 11.45
CA ALA A 43 2.54 6.15 11.34
C ALA A 43 3.47 6.28 10.12
N MET A 44 2.92 6.68 8.97
CA MET A 44 3.70 6.93 7.75
C MET A 44 4.70 8.07 7.94
N MET A 45 4.31 9.16 8.59
CA MET A 45 5.21 10.27 8.90
C MET A 45 6.36 9.81 9.82
N LYS A 46 6.08 9.02 10.85
CA LYS A 46 7.10 8.47 11.76
C LYS A 46 8.09 7.54 11.04
N ILE A 47 7.62 6.75 10.08
CA ILE A 47 8.46 5.85 9.28
C ILE A 47 9.34 6.66 8.31
N THR A 48 8.75 7.59 7.57
CA THR A 48 9.46 8.38 6.55
C THR A 48 10.50 9.33 7.11
N THR A 49 10.26 9.85 8.32
CA THR A 49 11.24 10.66 9.03
C THR A 49 12.30 9.85 9.78
N GLY A 50 12.19 8.51 9.78
CA GLY A 50 13.09 7.64 10.53
C GLY A 50 12.88 7.68 12.05
N ALA A 51 11.80 8.32 12.53
CA ALA A 51 11.51 8.42 13.96
C ALA A 51 11.12 7.07 14.57
N LYS A 52 10.51 6.19 13.78
CA LYS A 52 10.16 4.81 14.16
C LYS A 52 10.40 3.84 13.01
N THR A 53 10.70 2.59 13.37
CA THR A 53 10.68 1.50 12.41
C THR A 53 9.24 1.18 11.99
N TYR A 54 9.09 0.52 10.85
CA TYR A 54 7.80 0.04 10.38
C TYR A 54 7.03 -0.78 11.44
N SER A 55 7.71 -1.73 12.09
CA SER A 55 7.08 -2.57 13.12
C SER A 55 6.63 -1.79 14.35
N GLN A 56 7.43 -0.80 14.78
CA GLN A 56 7.07 0.06 15.90
C GLN A 56 5.87 0.96 15.57
N ALA A 57 5.85 1.57 14.38
CA ALA A 57 4.77 2.45 13.97
C ALA A 57 3.43 1.71 13.82
N ILE A 58 3.46 0.48 13.28
CA ILE A 58 2.26 -0.37 13.23
C ILE A 58 1.85 -0.82 14.62
N GLY A 59 2.79 -1.20 15.48
CA GLY A 59 2.52 -1.57 16.86
C GLY A 59 1.74 -0.47 17.58
N ASP A 60 2.16 0.78 17.48
CA ASP A 60 1.46 1.93 18.07
C ASP A 60 0.00 2.03 17.57
N VAL A 61 -0.23 1.90 16.27
CA VAL A 61 -1.60 1.96 15.71
C VAL A 61 -2.47 0.83 16.27
N ILE A 62 -1.92 -0.38 16.34
CA ILE A 62 -2.63 -1.54 16.88
C ILE A 62 -2.94 -1.34 18.37
N ASP A 63 -1.97 -0.90 19.17
CA ASP A 63 -2.11 -0.68 20.61
C ASP A 63 -3.14 0.42 20.89
N GLU A 64 -3.11 1.51 20.15
CA GLU A 64 -4.07 2.60 20.26
C GLU A 64 -5.49 2.12 19.94
N MET A 65 -5.68 1.38 18.86
CA MET A 65 -6.99 0.86 18.47
C MET A 65 -7.52 -0.21 19.43
N THR A 66 -6.66 -1.13 19.87
CA THR A 66 -7.06 -2.19 20.82
C THR A 66 -7.34 -1.64 22.21
N SER A 67 -6.60 -0.63 22.67
CA SER A 67 -6.87 0.06 23.93
C SER A 67 -8.22 0.78 23.93
N SER A 68 -8.70 1.19 22.74
CA SER A 68 -10.03 1.76 22.53
C SER A 68 -11.14 0.72 22.41
N GLY A 69 -10.83 -0.58 22.56
CA GLY A 69 -11.77 -1.69 22.51
C GLY A 69 -12.08 -2.22 21.11
N VAL A 70 -11.44 -1.69 20.08
CA VAL A 70 -11.62 -2.18 18.70
C VAL A 70 -10.80 -3.44 18.48
N ARG A 71 -11.47 -4.53 18.11
CA ARG A 71 -10.81 -5.81 17.81
C ARG A 71 -10.96 -6.26 16.38
N VAL A 72 -11.98 -5.78 15.71
CA VAL A 72 -12.36 -6.18 14.34
C VAL A 72 -12.77 -4.95 13.56
N VAL A 73 -12.40 -4.94 12.27
CA VAL A 73 -12.84 -3.94 11.29
C VAL A 73 -13.74 -4.63 10.28
N ASP A 74 -14.98 -4.15 10.17
CA ASP A 74 -15.96 -4.64 9.21
C ASP A 74 -15.95 -3.79 7.95
N TYR A 75 -15.89 -4.45 6.81
CA TYR A 75 -15.90 -3.78 5.49
C TYR A 75 -17.29 -3.86 4.84
N ALA A 76 -17.58 -2.90 3.98
CA ALA A 76 -18.82 -2.87 3.18
C ALA A 76 -19.03 -4.14 2.34
N SER A 77 -17.93 -4.81 1.95
CA SER A 77 -17.95 -6.09 1.23
C SER A 77 -18.48 -7.28 2.04
N GLY A 78 -18.76 -7.09 3.35
CA GLY A 78 -19.16 -8.16 4.27
C GLY A 78 -17.97 -8.91 4.90
N ARG A 79 -16.74 -8.59 4.53
CA ARG A 79 -15.53 -9.13 5.14
C ARG A 79 -15.27 -8.46 6.48
N SER A 80 -14.78 -9.24 7.44
CA SER A 80 -14.27 -8.73 8.72
C SER A 80 -12.82 -9.16 8.88
N ASP A 81 -11.97 -8.24 9.25
CA ASP A 81 -10.56 -8.50 9.54
C ASP A 81 -10.25 -8.13 10.99
N ARG A 82 -9.32 -8.87 11.60
CA ARG A 82 -8.74 -8.45 12.87
C ARG A 82 -8.01 -7.13 12.69
N ILE A 83 -7.98 -6.30 13.73
CA ILE A 83 -7.40 -4.97 13.67
C ILE A 83 -5.94 -4.98 13.23
N GLU A 84 -5.15 -5.97 13.68
CA GLU A 84 -3.74 -6.10 13.31
C GLU A 84 -3.57 -6.33 11.80
N VAL A 85 -4.48 -7.09 11.21
CA VAL A 85 -4.48 -7.37 9.76
C VAL A 85 -4.89 -6.13 8.98
N ALA A 86 -5.93 -5.44 9.42
CA ALA A 86 -6.42 -4.23 8.79
C ALA A 86 -5.38 -3.10 8.83
N ALA A 87 -4.78 -2.83 10.01
CA ALA A 87 -3.75 -1.81 10.19
C ALA A 87 -2.50 -2.10 9.35
N ARG A 88 -1.99 -3.34 9.41
CA ARG A 88 -0.81 -3.74 8.62
C ARG A 88 -1.05 -3.55 7.12
N ARG A 89 -2.20 -4.01 6.62
CA ARG A 89 -2.56 -3.86 5.20
C ARG A 89 -2.61 -2.41 4.77
N ALA A 90 -3.24 -1.56 5.54
CA ALA A 90 -3.41 -0.15 5.22
C ALA A 90 -2.06 0.60 5.20
N VAL A 91 -1.21 0.40 6.22
CA VAL A 91 0.13 1.02 6.28
C VAL A 91 1.01 0.54 5.13
N MET A 92 1.02 -0.76 4.81
CA MET A 92 1.82 -1.28 3.69
C MET A 92 1.38 -0.71 2.35
N THR A 93 0.06 -0.63 2.12
CA THR A 93 -0.49 -0.04 0.91
C THR A 93 -0.11 1.45 0.81
N GLY A 94 -0.23 2.21 1.90
CA GLY A 94 0.15 3.63 1.93
C GLY A 94 1.65 3.85 1.65
N ILE A 95 2.53 3.04 2.23
CA ILE A 95 3.98 3.11 1.96
C ILE A 95 4.29 2.81 0.49
N ALA A 96 3.68 1.76 -0.07
CA ALA A 96 3.88 1.41 -1.48
C ALA A 96 3.46 2.55 -2.41
N GLN A 97 2.30 3.16 -2.16
CA GLN A 97 1.80 4.29 -2.94
C GLN A 97 2.68 5.54 -2.80
N MET A 98 3.18 5.82 -1.61
CA MET A 98 4.08 6.96 -1.40
C MET A 98 5.43 6.74 -2.10
N THR A 99 5.99 5.54 -2.01
CA THR A 99 7.22 5.17 -2.72
C THR A 99 7.01 5.31 -4.23
N ASP A 100 5.85 4.88 -4.75
CA ASP A 100 5.52 5.03 -6.16
C ASP A 100 5.50 6.50 -6.62
N LYS A 101 4.94 7.40 -5.82
CA LYS A 101 4.95 8.85 -6.12
C LYS A 101 6.35 9.44 -6.15
N VAL A 102 7.22 9.04 -5.24
CA VAL A 102 8.63 9.45 -5.26
C VAL A 102 9.31 8.96 -6.54
N ASN A 103 9.08 7.71 -6.91
CA ASN A 103 9.64 7.14 -8.12
C ASN A 103 9.05 7.78 -9.40
N GLU A 104 7.77 8.18 -9.40
CA GLU A 104 7.20 8.98 -10.49
C GLU A 104 7.89 10.35 -10.65
N HIS A 105 8.18 11.02 -9.54
CA HIS A 105 8.94 12.27 -9.58
C HIS A 105 10.34 12.03 -10.16
N ASN A 106 11.04 11.00 -9.69
CA ASN A 106 12.36 10.64 -10.17
C ASN A 106 12.35 10.29 -11.67
N ALA A 107 11.33 9.57 -12.17
CA ALA A 107 11.21 9.25 -13.58
C ALA A 107 11.04 10.49 -14.46
N LYS A 108 10.26 11.48 -13.99
CA LYS A 108 10.11 12.77 -14.68
C LYS A 108 11.42 13.52 -14.76
N GLU A 109 12.18 13.60 -13.67
CA GLU A 109 13.50 14.22 -13.64
C GLU A 109 14.50 13.51 -14.56
N LEU A 110 14.43 12.18 -14.67
CA LEU A 110 15.26 11.36 -15.53
C LEU A 110 14.78 11.34 -17.00
N GLY A 111 13.61 11.90 -17.29
CA GLY A 111 13.06 11.95 -18.65
C GLY A 111 12.70 10.58 -19.22
N THR A 112 12.31 9.62 -18.38
CA THR A 112 11.92 8.27 -18.80
C THR A 112 10.45 7.98 -18.55
N ASP A 113 9.86 7.16 -19.43
CA ASP A 113 8.48 6.66 -19.35
C ASP A 113 8.45 5.14 -19.18
N TYR A 114 9.58 4.54 -18.78
CA TYR A 114 9.72 3.11 -18.56
C TYR A 114 10.05 2.80 -17.12
N TRP A 115 9.59 1.62 -16.67
CA TRP A 115 9.60 1.16 -15.29
C TRP A 115 10.05 -0.27 -15.20
N GLU A 116 10.98 -0.59 -14.30
CA GLU A 116 11.25 -1.95 -13.88
C GLU A 116 10.48 -2.24 -12.60
N VAL A 117 9.61 -3.24 -12.64
CA VAL A 117 8.85 -3.70 -11.47
C VAL A 117 9.68 -4.69 -10.68
N GLU A 118 9.79 -4.48 -9.38
CA GLU A 118 10.53 -5.39 -8.52
C GLU A 118 9.84 -6.75 -8.41
N TRP A 119 10.64 -7.81 -8.36
CA TRP A 119 10.20 -9.16 -8.05
C TRP A 119 10.28 -9.42 -6.54
N HIS A 120 9.29 -10.08 -5.97
CA HIS A 120 9.36 -10.57 -4.59
C HIS A 120 8.65 -11.92 -4.45
N LEU A 121 9.16 -12.74 -3.52
CA LEU A 121 8.55 -14.02 -3.21
C LEU A 121 7.17 -13.80 -2.55
N GLY A 122 6.20 -14.64 -2.93
CA GLY A 122 4.84 -14.58 -2.39
C GLY A 122 3.97 -13.50 -3.02
N ALA A 123 4.31 -13.04 -4.21
CA ALA A 123 3.42 -12.22 -5.03
C ALA A 123 2.08 -12.93 -5.25
N ARG A 124 0.99 -12.15 -5.32
CA ARG A 124 -0.33 -12.70 -5.62
C ARG A 124 -0.30 -13.49 -6.93
N ASN A 125 -0.69 -14.76 -6.88
CA ASN A 125 -0.72 -15.67 -8.03
C ASN A 125 -2.14 -16.12 -8.39
N THR A 126 -3.16 -15.42 -7.88
CA THR A 126 -4.57 -15.72 -8.12
C THR A 126 -5.21 -14.63 -8.99
N GLY A 127 -6.28 -15.00 -9.69
CA GLY A 127 -6.94 -14.12 -10.65
C GLY A 127 -6.31 -14.17 -12.04
N THR A 128 -6.78 -13.30 -12.91
CA THR A 128 -6.33 -13.18 -14.32
C THR A 128 -5.85 -11.77 -14.62
N GLY A 129 -5.00 -11.63 -15.63
CA GLY A 129 -4.45 -10.32 -16.03
C GLY A 129 -3.70 -9.63 -14.88
N TYR A 130 -3.96 -8.34 -14.71
CA TYR A 130 -3.28 -7.53 -13.68
C TYR A 130 -3.48 -8.01 -12.23
N MET A 131 -4.53 -8.79 -11.96
CA MET A 131 -4.77 -9.33 -10.61
C MET A 131 -3.76 -10.42 -10.23
N ASN A 132 -3.13 -11.08 -11.19
CA ASN A 132 -2.07 -12.06 -10.98
C ASN A 132 -0.71 -11.36 -11.01
N HIS A 133 -0.22 -10.93 -9.86
CA HIS A 133 1.02 -10.16 -9.75
C HIS A 133 2.26 -10.97 -10.15
N GLN A 134 2.23 -12.28 -9.94
CA GLN A 134 3.33 -13.16 -10.33
C GLN A 134 3.57 -13.13 -11.84
N SER A 135 2.54 -12.91 -12.65
CA SER A 135 2.66 -12.91 -14.10
C SER A 135 3.43 -11.72 -14.68
N TRP A 136 3.46 -10.60 -13.98
CA TRP A 136 4.05 -9.36 -14.48
C TRP A 136 5.20 -8.80 -13.63
N GLN A 137 5.47 -9.33 -12.43
CA GLN A 137 6.60 -8.87 -11.62
C GLN A 137 7.97 -9.15 -12.28
N GLY A 138 8.98 -8.37 -11.93
CA GLY A 138 10.37 -8.54 -12.39
C GLY A 138 10.63 -8.11 -13.84
N LYS A 139 9.67 -7.45 -14.50
CA LYS A 139 9.77 -7.06 -15.90
C LYS A 139 9.77 -5.55 -16.07
N VAL A 140 10.12 -5.11 -17.29
CA VAL A 140 10.13 -3.68 -17.67
C VAL A 140 8.88 -3.36 -18.48
N TYR A 141 8.25 -2.24 -18.15
CA TYR A 141 7.02 -1.75 -18.78
C TYR A 141 7.08 -0.26 -19.06
N SER A 142 6.44 0.19 -20.12
CA SER A 142 6.09 1.60 -20.32
C SER A 142 5.00 2.04 -19.35
N SER A 143 4.80 3.34 -19.15
CA SER A 143 3.70 3.86 -18.31
C SER A 143 2.32 3.44 -18.83
N ALA A 144 2.14 3.24 -20.13
CA ALA A 144 0.92 2.72 -20.71
C ALA A 144 0.69 1.25 -20.30
N GLU A 145 1.74 0.42 -20.39
CA GLU A 145 1.68 -0.99 -19.99
C GLU A 145 1.53 -1.16 -18.47
N MET A 146 2.09 -0.26 -17.66
CA MET A 146 1.82 -0.26 -16.22
C MET A 146 0.32 -0.16 -15.91
N ARG A 147 -0.45 0.55 -16.71
CA ARG A 147 -1.92 0.63 -16.57
C ARG A 147 -2.61 -0.61 -17.10
N THR A 148 -2.25 -1.07 -18.29
CA THR A 148 -2.97 -2.15 -18.99
C THR A 148 -2.57 -3.56 -18.56
N VAL A 149 -1.29 -3.77 -18.24
CA VAL A 149 -0.74 -5.08 -17.87
C VAL A 149 -0.67 -5.25 -16.35
N CYS A 150 -0.14 -4.24 -15.65
CA CYS A 150 0.04 -4.30 -14.20
C CYS A 150 -1.15 -3.74 -13.41
N GLY A 151 -2.11 -3.09 -14.07
CA GLY A 151 -3.30 -2.52 -13.44
C GLY A 151 -3.00 -1.34 -12.50
N LEU A 152 -2.08 -0.47 -12.87
CA LEU A 152 -1.84 0.75 -12.12
C LEU A 152 -3.10 1.62 -12.09
N GLY A 153 -3.60 1.92 -10.90
CA GLY A 153 -4.87 2.60 -10.67
C GLY A 153 -6.04 1.67 -10.37
N GLU A 154 -5.87 0.36 -10.55
CA GLU A 154 -6.89 -0.64 -10.23
C GLU A 154 -6.74 -1.14 -8.78
N MET A 155 -7.86 -1.46 -8.14
CA MET A 155 -7.91 -1.87 -6.73
C MET A 155 -7.02 -3.09 -6.44
N LEU A 156 -6.95 -4.05 -7.35
CA LEU A 156 -6.19 -5.29 -7.21
C LEU A 156 -4.94 -5.36 -8.11
N GLY A 157 -4.56 -4.24 -8.73
CA GLY A 157 -3.38 -4.11 -9.55
C GLY A 157 -2.15 -3.62 -8.78
N PHE A 158 -1.19 -3.08 -9.54
CA PHE A 158 0.02 -2.47 -9.01
C PHE A 158 -0.31 -1.30 -8.06
N ALA A 159 0.37 -1.23 -6.91
CA ALA A 159 0.15 -0.27 -5.83
C ALA A 159 -1.28 -0.30 -5.24
N GLY A 160 -2.10 -1.28 -5.59
CA GLY A 160 -3.42 -1.52 -5.02
C GLY A 160 -3.37 -2.29 -3.70
N ILE A 161 -4.53 -2.80 -3.27
CA ILE A 161 -4.69 -3.50 -1.99
C ILE A 161 -3.82 -4.77 -1.94
N ASN A 162 -2.99 -4.90 -0.89
CA ASN A 162 -2.04 -5.99 -0.69
C ASN A 162 -1.02 -6.14 -1.84
N CYS A 163 -0.72 -5.07 -2.56
CA CYS A 163 0.39 -5.02 -3.47
C CYS A 163 1.63 -4.54 -2.72
N TYR A 164 2.71 -5.33 -2.75
CA TYR A 164 4.00 -4.99 -2.14
C TYR A 164 5.06 -4.64 -3.19
N HIS A 165 4.67 -4.63 -4.47
CA HIS A 165 5.59 -4.32 -5.56
C HIS A 165 5.95 -2.84 -5.56
N ILE A 166 7.23 -2.59 -5.85
CA ILE A 166 7.79 -1.27 -6.12
C ILE A 166 8.23 -1.26 -7.57
N ARG A 167 8.14 -0.13 -8.24
CA ARG A 167 8.71 0.09 -9.57
C ARG A 167 9.77 1.17 -9.50
N PHE A 168 10.79 1.04 -10.30
CA PHE A 168 11.88 2.00 -10.43
C PHE A 168 11.93 2.56 -11.84
N PRO A 169 12.33 3.83 -12.02
CA PRO A 169 12.58 4.38 -13.35
C PRO A 169 13.59 3.52 -14.11
N PHE A 170 13.28 3.19 -15.35
CA PHE A 170 14.16 2.44 -16.25
C PHE A 170 14.45 3.28 -17.48
N ILE A 171 15.71 3.42 -17.86
CA ILE A 171 16.13 4.18 -19.03
C ILE A 171 16.56 3.20 -20.12
N PRO A 172 15.75 2.99 -21.18
CA PRO A 172 16.11 2.10 -22.26
C PRO A 172 17.48 2.44 -22.87
N GLY A 173 18.31 1.43 -23.09
CA GLY A 173 19.67 1.60 -23.62
C GLY A 173 20.74 2.01 -22.60
N ILE A 174 20.34 2.40 -21.38
CA ILE A 174 21.27 2.78 -20.28
C ILE A 174 21.11 1.85 -19.10
N SER A 175 19.88 1.68 -18.59
CA SER A 175 19.59 0.82 -17.46
C SER A 175 19.76 -0.65 -17.84
N LYS A 176 20.27 -1.44 -16.90
CA LYS A 176 20.32 -2.90 -17.02
C LYS A 176 19.19 -3.50 -16.19
N ARG A 177 18.48 -4.47 -16.74
CA ARG A 177 17.43 -5.20 -16.03
C ARG A 177 18.04 -5.95 -14.85
N LYS A 178 17.37 -5.87 -13.70
CA LYS A 178 17.74 -6.60 -12.48
C LYS A 178 17.45 -8.10 -12.62
N TYR A 179 16.38 -8.44 -13.33
CA TYR A 179 15.94 -9.83 -13.53
C TYR A 179 15.96 -10.19 -15.02
N THR A 180 16.57 -11.34 -15.37
CA THR A 180 16.53 -11.88 -16.73
C THR A 180 15.28 -12.73 -16.92
N ASP A 181 14.90 -12.98 -18.17
CA ASP A 181 13.72 -13.80 -18.47
C ASP A 181 13.94 -15.25 -18.05
N GLU A 182 15.15 -15.76 -18.19
CA GLU A 182 15.54 -17.11 -17.76
C GLU A 182 15.37 -17.24 -16.23
N TRP A 183 15.88 -16.27 -15.49
CA TRP A 183 15.76 -16.25 -14.04
C TRP A 183 14.29 -16.21 -13.60
N LEU A 184 13.46 -15.39 -14.25
CA LEU A 184 12.03 -15.28 -13.93
C LEU A 184 11.28 -16.59 -14.19
N VAL A 185 11.67 -17.36 -15.22
CA VAL A 185 11.08 -18.68 -15.51
C VAL A 185 11.44 -19.69 -14.41
N GLU A 186 12.64 -19.62 -13.85
CA GLU A 186 13.06 -20.50 -12.75
C GLU A 186 12.36 -20.18 -11.41
N GLN A 187 11.92 -18.93 -11.22
CA GLN A 187 11.30 -18.48 -9.96
C GLN A 187 9.77 -18.61 -9.95
N ASN A 188 9.12 -18.75 -11.07
CA ASN A 188 7.66 -18.85 -11.23
C ASN A 188 7.22 -20.28 -11.48
#